data_4424cfd8f117fa90def6c2c65eb40cfb
#
_entry.id   4424cfd8f117fa90def6c2c65eb40cfb
#
_cell.length_a   1.000
_cell.length_b   1.000
_cell.length_c   1.000
_cell.angle_alpha   90.00
_cell.angle_beta   90.00
_cell.angle_gamma   90.00
#
_symmetry.space_group_name_H-M   'P 1'
#
loop_
_entity.id
_entity.type
_entity.pdbx_description
1 polymer ?
#
loop_
_entity_poly.entity_id
_entity_poly.type
_entity_poly.pdbx_seq_one_letter_code
_entity_poly.pdbx_strand_id
1 'polypeptide(L)'
;MLRDLFPRDHRGYEESRYGGELELFARWLGQEGHLRHPLRLHVHRVKHVLERAEGLQSGPLFHEERLRQAFIVSGPSAYLYVSTGRLFIRYLAAADRLRQTESADAVTLLRSRYRQYLCGVCGFADQTLKHHTSTIADFLLRGVAPERGLSRLTAEDVEIYVRIKSQENTRQSLQHVIGHLRSFLRYCGSCGEVAAGLDVIDTPRVYRGELPPRALDWTDVRRLLASIRRRTMRDWRDSAILHLMAYYGLRPSEVAALRLDSIDWAAGTMRVEQRKTHSILRLPLANRTLRLLRRYLKAGRSESDLPHLFLRVRSPIIPLKHYGVIEVFYYRVRHSGLSLDGASSYSLRHAFAMRLLRRGVGIKAIGDLLGHHSLEATCAYLRIDADMLRTVALPVPRITAP
;
A
#
# COMPACT_ATOMS: atom_id res chain seq x y z
N MET A 1 26.63 -19.56 13.00
CA MET A 1 25.21 -19.44 12.66
C MET A 1 24.82 -20.29 11.44
N LEU A 2 25.60 -20.33 10.36
CA LEU A 2 25.31 -21.20 9.21
C LEU A 2 25.23 -22.69 9.58
N ARG A 3 26.12 -23.18 10.47
CA ARG A 3 26.05 -24.56 11.00
C ARG A 3 24.73 -24.89 11.69
N ASP A 4 24.18 -23.94 12.44
CA ASP A 4 22.91 -24.14 13.13
C ASP A 4 21.72 -24.11 12.16
N LEU A 5 21.81 -23.30 11.12
CA LEU A 5 20.76 -23.16 10.10
C LEU A 5 20.75 -24.33 9.13
N PHE A 6 21.92 -24.85 8.75
CA PHE A 6 22.12 -25.90 7.74
C PHE A 6 22.95 -27.05 8.29
N PRO A 7 22.50 -27.79 9.31
CA PRO A 7 23.33 -28.78 10.01
C PRO A 7 23.84 -29.92 9.09
N ARG A 8 23.12 -30.22 8.00
CA ARG A 8 23.51 -31.24 7.04
C ARG A 8 24.35 -30.74 5.86
N ASP A 9 24.30 -29.44 5.56
CA ASP A 9 24.87 -28.84 4.34
C ASP A 9 25.69 -27.57 4.66
N HIS A 10 26.07 -27.36 5.92
CA HIS A 10 26.79 -26.16 6.33
C HIS A 10 28.11 -25.93 5.59
N ARG A 11 28.83 -27.01 5.26
CA ARG A 11 30.08 -26.92 4.48
C ARG A 11 29.89 -26.29 3.12
N GLY A 12 28.83 -26.63 2.39
CA GLY A 12 28.51 -26.01 1.11
C GLY A 12 28.16 -24.52 1.18
N TYR A 13 27.85 -24.01 2.39
CA TYR A 13 27.67 -22.56 2.63
C TYR A 13 28.94 -21.89 3.10
N GLU A 14 29.71 -22.53 3.97
CA GLU A 14 30.97 -21.99 4.51
C GLU A 14 32.08 -21.94 3.45
N GLU A 15 32.18 -22.97 2.60
CA GLU A 15 33.16 -23.08 1.50
C GLU A 15 32.76 -22.27 0.25
N SER A 16 31.54 -21.76 0.18
CA SER A 16 31.11 -20.90 -0.92
C SER A 16 31.99 -19.64 -0.97
N ARG A 17 32.29 -19.17 -2.18
CA ARG A 17 32.96 -17.88 -2.41
C ARG A 17 32.38 -16.74 -1.59
N TYR A 18 31.10 -16.82 -1.24
CA TYR A 18 30.37 -15.84 -0.47
C TYR A 18 30.08 -16.29 0.97
N GLY A 19 30.73 -17.32 1.48
CA GLY A 19 30.44 -17.92 2.79
C GLY A 19 30.49 -16.91 3.94
N GLY A 20 31.51 -16.07 3.97
CA GLY A 20 31.62 -14.98 4.96
C GLY A 20 30.45 -13.99 4.89
N GLU A 21 30.01 -13.62 3.69
CA GLU A 21 28.89 -12.72 3.48
C GLU A 21 27.55 -13.34 3.90
N LEU A 22 27.37 -14.62 3.60
CA LEU A 22 26.17 -15.38 4.01
C LEU A 22 26.06 -15.51 5.53
N GLU A 23 27.18 -15.70 6.21
CA GLU A 23 27.25 -15.75 7.69
C GLU A 23 26.87 -14.40 8.31
N LEU A 24 27.43 -13.28 7.79
CA LEU A 24 27.13 -11.95 8.26
C LEU A 24 25.66 -11.55 7.99
N PHE A 25 25.17 -11.86 6.81
CA PHE A 25 23.75 -11.64 6.48
C PHE A 25 22.80 -12.47 7.36
N ALA A 26 23.16 -13.72 7.66
CA ALA A 26 22.39 -14.55 8.56
C ALA A 26 22.32 -13.96 9.99
N ARG A 27 23.44 -13.45 10.50
CA ARG A 27 23.50 -12.77 11.82
C ARG A 27 22.67 -11.51 11.83
N TRP A 28 22.78 -10.69 10.79
CA TRP A 28 22.00 -9.47 10.67
C TRP A 28 20.49 -9.76 10.64
N LEU A 29 20.04 -10.76 9.89
CA LEU A 29 18.64 -11.20 9.89
C LEU A 29 18.19 -11.67 11.28
N GLY A 30 19.05 -12.34 12.02
CA GLY A 30 18.78 -12.75 13.40
C GLY A 30 18.59 -11.55 14.33
N GLN A 31 19.43 -10.53 14.23
CA GLN A 31 19.32 -9.27 14.99
C GLN A 31 18.06 -8.49 14.63
N GLU A 32 17.65 -8.50 13.34
CA GLU A 32 16.37 -7.93 12.87
C GLU A 32 15.14 -8.76 13.33
N GLY A 33 15.33 -9.80 14.12
CA GLY A 33 14.24 -10.61 14.70
C GLY A 33 13.60 -11.60 13.73
N HIS A 34 14.26 -12.01 12.66
CA HIS A 34 13.75 -13.06 11.78
C HIS A 34 13.80 -14.44 12.45
N LEU A 35 12.69 -15.19 12.38
CA LEU A 35 12.65 -16.58 12.89
C LEU A 35 13.53 -17.49 12.04
N ARG A 36 14.03 -18.56 12.67
CA ARG A 36 14.97 -19.53 12.07
C ARG A 36 14.57 -20.02 10.68
N HIS A 37 13.31 -20.38 10.48
CA HIS A 37 12.85 -20.94 9.19
C HIS A 37 12.83 -19.91 8.05
N PRO A 38 12.21 -18.71 8.17
CA PRO A 38 12.33 -17.67 7.15
C PRO A 38 13.77 -17.22 6.89
N LEU A 39 14.59 -17.11 7.93
CA LEU A 39 16.00 -16.74 7.84
C LEU A 39 16.77 -17.73 6.97
N ARG A 40 16.60 -19.03 7.22
CA ARG A 40 17.18 -20.09 6.41
C ARG A 40 16.82 -19.95 4.92
N LEU A 41 15.55 -19.65 4.61
CA LEU A 41 15.10 -19.49 3.24
C LEU A 41 15.71 -18.26 2.56
N HIS A 42 15.88 -17.14 3.29
CA HIS A 42 16.53 -15.96 2.76
C HIS A 42 18.01 -16.22 2.45
N VAL A 43 18.76 -16.82 3.37
CA VAL A 43 20.17 -17.18 3.17
C VAL A 43 20.33 -18.12 1.97
N HIS A 44 19.46 -19.15 1.86
CA HIS A 44 19.48 -20.07 0.72
C HIS A 44 19.27 -19.36 -0.62
N ARG A 45 18.29 -18.46 -0.72
CA ARG A 45 18.04 -17.70 -1.96
C ARG A 45 19.19 -16.77 -2.30
N VAL A 46 19.80 -16.12 -1.32
CA VAL A 46 20.97 -15.26 -1.55
C VAL A 46 22.12 -16.10 -2.10
N LYS A 47 22.46 -17.22 -1.48
CA LYS A 47 23.49 -18.16 -1.99
C LYS A 47 23.22 -18.51 -3.44
N HIS A 48 22.00 -18.98 -3.73
CA HIS A 48 21.62 -19.40 -5.08
C HIS A 48 21.75 -18.29 -6.14
N VAL A 49 21.46 -17.04 -5.80
CA VAL A 49 21.60 -15.91 -6.73
C VAL A 49 23.07 -15.53 -6.89
N LEU A 50 23.81 -15.44 -5.80
CA LEU A 50 25.21 -15.02 -5.83
C LEU A 50 26.11 -16.02 -6.59
N GLU A 51 25.81 -17.31 -6.53
CA GLU A 51 26.56 -18.35 -7.24
C GLU A 51 26.24 -18.44 -8.74
N ARG A 52 25.07 -17.97 -9.16
CA ARG A 52 24.63 -18.01 -10.56
C ARG A 52 24.95 -16.77 -11.36
N ALA A 53 25.03 -15.63 -10.71
CA ALA A 53 25.20 -14.34 -11.37
C ALA A 53 26.67 -13.91 -11.32
N GLU A 54 27.21 -13.53 -12.46
CA GLU A 54 28.56 -13.00 -12.58
C GLU A 54 28.59 -11.48 -12.40
N GLY A 55 29.77 -10.97 -12.02
CA GLY A 55 30.00 -9.52 -11.98
C GLY A 55 29.19 -8.74 -10.93
N LEU A 56 28.64 -9.44 -9.92
CA LEU A 56 27.88 -8.80 -8.85
C LEU A 56 28.74 -7.99 -7.89
N GLN A 57 30.03 -8.31 -7.81
CA GLN A 57 30.96 -7.74 -6.85
C GLN A 57 32.23 -7.25 -7.54
N SER A 58 32.74 -6.11 -7.08
CA SER A 58 34.06 -5.57 -7.45
C SER A 58 34.84 -5.30 -6.16
N GLY A 59 35.87 -6.13 -5.90
CA GLY A 59 36.54 -6.11 -4.60
C GLY A 59 35.56 -6.42 -3.46
N PRO A 60 35.55 -5.63 -2.36
CA PRO A 60 34.66 -5.85 -1.23
C PRO A 60 33.22 -5.34 -1.46
N LEU A 61 32.94 -4.59 -2.54
CA LEU A 61 31.67 -3.91 -2.76
C LEU A 61 30.81 -4.62 -3.80
N PHE A 62 29.51 -4.63 -3.55
CA PHE A 62 28.49 -5.17 -4.45
C PHE A 62 27.84 -4.07 -5.29
N HIS A 63 27.55 -4.36 -6.55
CA HIS A 63 26.82 -3.46 -7.44
C HIS A 63 25.32 -3.56 -7.21
N GLU A 64 24.69 -2.51 -6.69
CA GLU A 64 23.26 -2.52 -6.32
C GLU A 64 22.35 -2.89 -7.50
N GLU A 65 22.53 -2.28 -8.66
CA GLU A 65 21.66 -2.50 -9.81
C GLU A 65 21.79 -3.93 -10.36
N ARG A 66 23.02 -4.45 -10.46
CA ARG A 66 23.24 -5.85 -10.86
C ARG A 66 22.63 -6.84 -9.88
N LEU A 67 22.71 -6.56 -8.57
CA LEU A 67 22.00 -7.36 -7.56
C LEU A 67 20.49 -7.31 -7.76
N ARG A 68 19.91 -6.12 -8.00
CA ARG A 68 18.46 -5.99 -8.25
C ARG A 68 18.02 -6.85 -9.43
N GLN A 69 18.76 -6.82 -10.51
CA GLN A 69 18.47 -7.64 -11.71
C GLN A 69 18.66 -9.13 -11.45
N ALA A 70 19.72 -9.54 -10.76
CA ALA A 70 19.99 -10.93 -10.45
C ALA A 70 18.89 -11.60 -9.58
N PHE A 71 18.19 -10.82 -8.74
CA PHE A 71 17.07 -11.31 -7.94
C PHE A 71 15.73 -11.33 -8.70
N ILE A 72 15.68 -10.91 -9.97
CA ILE A 72 14.51 -11.08 -10.84
C ILE A 72 14.61 -12.45 -11.50
N VAL A 73 13.88 -13.41 -10.95
CA VAL A 73 13.78 -14.78 -11.47
C VAL A 73 12.37 -15.06 -12.00
N SER A 74 12.24 -15.99 -12.93
CA SER A 74 10.94 -16.42 -13.46
C SER A 74 10.32 -17.53 -12.58
N GLY A 75 8.99 -17.61 -12.53
CA GLY A 75 8.27 -18.70 -11.89
C GLY A 75 7.46 -18.29 -10.64
N PRO A 76 6.74 -19.26 -10.05
CA PRO A 76 5.79 -19.02 -8.95
C PRO A 76 6.40 -18.41 -7.69
N SER A 77 7.70 -18.61 -7.47
CA SER A 77 8.45 -18.09 -6.32
C SER A 77 9.18 -16.78 -6.59
N ALA A 78 9.03 -16.16 -7.77
CA ALA A 78 9.75 -14.95 -8.18
C ALA A 78 9.65 -13.83 -7.15
N TYR A 79 8.45 -13.56 -6.59
CA TYR A 79 8.24 -12.53 -5.59
C TYR A 79 9.06 -12.74 -4.30
N LEU A 80 9.37 -14.00 -3.96
CA LEU A 80 10.19 -14.34 -2.78
C LEU A 80 11.67 -13.99 -3.02
N TYR A 81 12.17 -14.15 -4.23
CA TYR A 81 13.52 -13.75 -4.60
C TYR A 81 13.66 -12.22 -4.59
N VAL A 82 12.72 -11.51 -5.21
CA VAL A 82 12.69 -10.04 -5.17
C VAL A 82 12.62 -9.51 -3.74
N SER A 83 11.80 -10.13 -2.87
CA SER A 83 11.72 -9.76 -1.45
C SER A 83 13.04 -10.04 -0.72
N THR A 84 13.70 -11.16 -1.00
CA THR A 84 15.01 -11.51 -0.44
C THR A 84 16.08 -10.54 -0.92
N GLY A 85 16.10 -10.19 -2.21
CA GLY A 85 17.04 -9.23 -2.79
C GLY A 85 16.96 -7.85 -2.10
N ARG A 86 15.74 -7.36 -1.82
CA ARG A 86 15.56 -6.11 -1.07
C ARG A 86 16.13 -6.18 0.35
N LEU A 87 16.00 -7.32 1.03
CA LEU A 87 16.58 -7.52 2.36
C LEU A 87 18.10 -7.58 2.29
N PHE A 88 18.66 -8.29 1.32
CA PHE A 88 20.10 -8.41 1.15
C PHE A 88 20.74 -7.06 0.79
N ILE A 89 20.14 -6.28 -0.11
CA ILE A 89 20.59 -4.92 -0.46
C ILE A 89 20.52 -4.01 0.79
N ARG A 90 19.47 -4.10 1.60
CA ARG A 90 19.37 -3.33 2.86
C ARG A 90 20.47 -3.69 3.85
N TYR A 91 20.78 -4.98 3.97
CA TYR A 91 21.90 -5.44 4.78
C TYR A 91 23.24 -4.87 4.26
N LEU A 92 23.52 -5.00 2.97
CA LEU A 92 24.75 -4.50 2.37
C LEU A 92 24.89 -2.97 2.51
N ALA A 93 23.78 -2.24 2.39
CA ALA A 93 23.76 -0.80 2.66
C ALA A 93 24.11 -0.47 4.11
N ALA A 94 23.53 -1.22 5.07
CA ALA A 94 23.83 -1.05 6.49
C ALA A 94 25.27 -1.45 6.87
N ALA A 95 25.89 -2.33 6.08
CA ALA A 95 27.29 -2.78 6.26
C ALA A 95 28.29 -1.95 5.44
N ASP A 96 27.85 -0.90 4.75
CA ASP A 96 28.65 -0.07 3.83
C ASP A 96 29.36 -0.89 2.72
N ARG A 97 28.69 -1.95 2.24
CA ARG A 97 29.19 -2.92 1.26
C ARG A 97 28.55 -2.76 -0.12
N LEU A 98 27.77 -1.70 -0.34
CA LEU A 98 27.23 -1.36 -1.66
C LEU A 98 28.12 -0.33 -2.36
N ARG A 99 28.52 -0.67 -3.57
CA ARG A 99 29.07 0.31 -4.49
C ARG A 99 27.91 1.17 -5.00
N GLN A 100 27.85 2.40 -4.55
CA GLN A 100 27.04 3.41 -5.22
C GLN A 100 27.67 3.61 -6.61
N THR A 101 26.87 3.48 -7.65
CA THR A 101 27.33 3.73 -9.02
C THR A 101 27.70 5.20 -9.10
N GLU A 102 29.00 5.51 -9.21
CA GLU A 102 29.52 6.88 -9.28
C GLU A 102 29.11 7.64 -10.54
N SER A 103 28.57 6.98 -11.53
CA SER A 103 27.76 7.62 -12.57
C SER A 103 26.30 7.44 -12.19
N ALA A 104 25.75 8.36 -11.41
CA ALA A 104 24.32 8.57 -11.47
C ALA A 104 24.03 8.88 -12.94
N ASP A 105 23.52 7.88 -13.69
CA ASP A 105 23.01 8.05 -15.03
C ASP A 105 22.18 9.35 -15.03
N ALA A 106 22.35 10.19 -16.05
CA ALA A 106 21.65 11.48 -16.16
C ALA A 106 20.15 11.34 -15.83
N VAL A 107 19.57 10.19 -16.17
CA VAL A 107 18.20 9.78 -15.84
C VAL A 107 17.98 9.63 -14.32
N THR A 108 18.92 9.03 -13.60
CA THR A 108 18.83 8.87 -12.13
C THR A 108 18.94 10.22 -11.43
N LEU A 109 19.83 11.09 -11.90
CA LEU A 109 19.99 12.45 -11.40
C LEU A 109 18.72 13.28 -11.66
N LEU A 110 18.16 13.20 -12.87
CA LEU A 110 16.93 13.88 -13.24
C LEU A 110 15.74 13.41 -12.36
N ARG A 111 15.60 12.10 -12.13
CA ARG A 111 14.58 11.53 -11.23
C ARG A 111 14.74 12.06 -9.80
N SER A 112 15.97 12.18 -9.32
CA SER A 112 16.25 12.72 -7.98
C SER A 112 15.89 14.19 -7.90
N ARG A 113 16.28 15.02 -8.89
CA ARG A 113 15.91 16.44 -8.98
C ARG A 113 14.40 16.62 -9.07
N TYR A 114 13.71 15.84 -9.90
CA TYR A 114 12.25 15.90 -9.99
C TYR A 114 11.57 15.54 -8.67
N ARG A 115 12.05 14.48 -7.98
CA ARG A 115 11.52 14.14 -6.66
C ARG A 115 11.71 15.27 -5.65
N GLN A 116 12.87 15.93 -5.67
CA GLN A 116 13.17 17.06 -4.80
C GLN A 116 12.23 18.25 -5.10
N TYR A 117 11.99 18.52 -6.38
CA TYR A 117 11.02 19.52 -6.83
C TYR A 117 9.60 19.21 -6.33
N LEU A 118 9.13 17.99 -6.48
CA LEU A 118 7.80 17.58 -6.00
C LEU A 118 7.66 17.71 -4.48
N CYS A 119 8.72 17.40 -3.73
CA CYS A 119 8.72 17.51 -2.27
C CYS A 119 8.84 18.97 -1.82
N GLY A 120 9.84 19.69 -2.32
CA GLY A 120 10.22 21.01 -1.82
C GLY A 120 9.38 22.15 -2.39
N VAL A 121 8.96 22.06 -3.65
CA VAL A 121 8.19 23.12 -4.33
C VAL A 121 6.70 22.80 -4.32
N CYS A 122 6.32 21.57 -4.65
CA CYS A 122 4.91 21.18 -4.74
C CYS A 122 4.32 20.71 -3.39
N GLY A 123 5.13 20.43 -2.38
CA GLY A 123 4.68 20.01 -1.06
C GLY A 123 3.95 18.67 -1.04
N PHE A 124 4.26 17.76 -1.98
CA PHE A 124 3.55 16.49 -2.10
C PHE A 124 3.91 15.53 -0.97
N ALA A 125 2.88 14.87 -0.43
CA ALA A 125 3.04 13.83 0.58
C ALA A 125 3.79 12.61 0.03
N ASP A 126 4.51 11.88 0.90
CA ASP A 126 5.35 10.72 0.55
C ASP A 126 4.66 9.69 -0.35
N GLN A 127 3.38 9.42 -0.11
CA GLN A 127 2.65 8.45 -0.93
C GLN A 127 2.41 8.96 -2.35
N THR A 128 2.12 10.25 -2.52
CA THR A 128 1.99 10.89 -3.84
C THR A 128 3.34 10.88 -4.56
N LEU A 129 4.42 11.20 -3.85
CA LEU A 129 5.79 11.11 -4.39
C LEU A 129 6.11 9.71 -4.90
N LYS A 130 5.75 8.66 -4.15
CA LYS A 130 5.95 7.26 -4.58
C LYS A 130 5.20 6.93 -5.87
N HIS A 131 3.96 7.40 -6.01
CA HIS A 131 3.18 7.17 -7.23
C HIS A 131 3.80 7.89 -8.42
N HIS A 132 4.15 9.17 -8.28
CA HIS A 132 4.87 9.92 -9.33
C HIS A 132 6.15 9.21 -9.73
N THR A 133 7.04 8.94 -8.77
CA THR A 133 8.35 8.33 -9.07
C THR A 133 8.24 6.93 -9.66
N SER A 134 7.22 6.15 -9.29
CA SER A 134 6.96 4.84 -9.88
C SER A 134 6.48 4.96 -11.33
N THR A 135 5.54 5.87 -11.62
CA THR A 135 5.07 6.13 -12.99
C THR A 135 6.22 6.59 -13.88
N ILE A 136 7.04 7.52 -13.39
CA ILE A 136 8.16 8.06 -14.17
C ILE A 136 9.25 7.01 -14.39
N ALA A 137 9.51 6.15 -13.41
CA ALA A 137 10.45 5.04 -13.60
C ALA A 137 9.98 4.07 -14.70
N ASP A 138 8.68 3.76 -14.73
CA ASP A 138 8.07 2.91 -15.76
C ASP A 138 8.10 3.61 -17.13
N PHE A 139 7.82 4.91 -17.21
CA PHE A 139 7.90 5.69 -18.43
C PHE A 139 9.32 5.73 -19.00
N LEU A 140 10.31 6.02 -18.18
CA LEU A 140 11.71 6.07 -18.59
C LEU A 140 12.25 4.72 -19.07
N LEU A 141 11.69 3.62 -18.54
CA LEU A 141 12.07 2.27 -18.95
C LEU A 141 11.38 1.82 -20.25
N ARG A 142 10.14 2.23 -20.48
CA ARG A 142 9.28 1.67 -21.54
C ARG A 142 8.91 2.67 -22.65
N GLY A 143 8.95 3.96 -22.34
CA GLY A 143 8.56 5.04 -23.24
C GLY A 143 9.74 5.82 -23.81
N VAL A 144 10.94 5.60 -23.30
CA VAL A 144 12.15 6.29 -23.81
C VAL A 144 13.11 5.26 -24.36
N ALA A 145 13.42 5.34 -25.65
CA ALA A 145 14.39 4.46 -26.27
C ALA A 145 15.80 4.71 -25.67
N PRO A 146 16.48 3.67 -25.17
CA PRO A 146 17.78 3.84 -24.49
C PRO A 146 18.83 4.60 -25.32
N GLU A 147 18.79 4.41 -26.65
CA GLU A 147 19.75 4.99 -27.57
C GLU A 147 19.46 6.46 -27.90
N ARG A 148 18.21 6.93 -27.73
CA ARG A 148 17.80 8.29 -28.09
C ARG A 148 17.91 9.28 -26.94
N GLY A 149 17.76 8.80 -25.70
CA GLY A 149 17.73 9.65 -24.52
C GLY A 149 16.49 10.58 -24.47
N LEU A 150 16.37 11.33 -23.37
CA LEU A 150 15.24 12.24 -23.15
C LEU A 150 15.22 13.44 -24.09
N SER A 151 16.38 13.95 -24.50
CA SER A 151 16.48 15.13 -25.36
C SER A 151 15.87 14.95 -26.76
N ARG A 152 15.70 13.70 -27.18
CA ARG A 152 15.07 13.33 -28.47
C ARG A 152 13.68 12.76 -28.33
N LEU A 153 13.06 12.90 -27.15
CA LEU A 153 11.71 12.44 -26.89
C LEU A 153 10.72 13.21 -27.78
N THR A 154 9.81 12.47 -28.41
CA THR A 154 8.79 13.03 -29.29
C THR A 154 7.38 12.86 -28.67
N ALA A 155 6.39 13.58 -29.21
CA ALA A 155 5.00 13.39 -28.81
C ALA A 155 4.51 11.97 -29.12
N GLU A 156 4.97 11.37 -30.22
CA GLU A 156 4.62 10.00 -30.61
C GLU A 156 5.12 8.98 -29.57
N ASP A 157 6.34 9.12 -29.04
CA ASP A 157 6.87 8.24 -27.98
C ASP A 157 5.98 8.31 -26.74
N VAL A 158 5.51 9.50 -26.36
CA VAL A 158 4.61 9.73 -25.24
C VAL A 158 3.24 9.06 -25.50
N GLU A 159 2.70 9.22 -26.70
CA GLU A 159 1.42 8.59 -27.08
C GLU A 159 1.49 7.06 -27.10
N ILE A 160 2.60 6.50 -27.61
CA ILE A 160 2.83 5.04 -27.59
C ILE A 160 2.80 4.53 -26.15
N TYR A 161 3.52 5.22 -25.25
CA TYR A 161 3.49 4.82 -23.83
C TYR A 161 2.09 4.91 -23.21
N VAL A 162 1.35 6.01 -23.47
CA VAL A 162 -0.01 6.17 -22.97
C VAL A 162 -0.94 5.07 -23.53
N ARG A 163 -0.77 4.70 -24.79
CA ARG A 163 -1.51 3.60 -25.44
C ARG A 163 -1.24 2.26 -24.76
N ILE A 164 0.02 1.95 -24.45
CA ILE A 164 0.39 0.75 -23.68
C ILE A 164 -0.31 0.78 -22.31
N LYS A 165 -0.22 1.91 -21.61
CA LYS A 165 -0.84 2.05 -20.29
C LYS A 165 -2.36 2.00 -20.31
N SER A 166 -3.01 2.39 -21.42
CA SER A 166 -4.47 2.30 -21.57
C SER A 166 -4.98 0.87 -21.61
N GLN A 167 -4.18 -0.06 -22.12
CA GLN A 167 -4.51 -1.50 -22.11
C GLN A 167 -4.33 -2.16 -20.75
N GLU A 168 -3.42 -1.62 -19.92
CA GLU A 168 -3.08 -2.17 -18.60
C GLU A 168 -3.95 -1.58 -17.47
N ASN A 169 -4.59 -0.44 -17.67
CA ASN A 169 -5.22 0.34 -16.61
C ASN A 169 -6.70 0.64 -16.90
N THR A 170 -7.47 0.82 -15.83
CA THR A 170 -8.79 1.43 -15.92
C THR A 170 -8.66 2.91 -16.33
N ARG A 171 -9.72 3.49 -16.93
CA ARG A 171 -9.75 4.91 -17.32
C ARG A 171 -9.32 5.84 -16.17
N GLN A 172 -9.80 5.58 -14.96
CA GLN A 172 -9.45 6.37 -13.78
C GLN A 172 -7.96 6.24 -13.39
N SER A 173 -7.40 5.04 -13.43
CA SER A 173 -5.96 4.82 -13.19
C SER A 173 -5.11 5.48 -14.27
N LEU A 174 -5.55 5.42 -15.52
CA LEU A 174 -4.88 6.07 -16.64
C LEU A 174 -4.84 7.60 -16.49
N GLN A 175 -5.92 8.22 -15.99
CA GLN A 175 -5.89 9.66 -15.66
C GLN A 175 -4.78 10.02 -14.67
N HIS A 176 -4.55 9.19 -13.65
CA HIS A 176 -3.46 9.42 -12.70
C HIS A 176 -2.09 9.26 -13.37
N VAL A 177 -1.91 8.22 -14.19
CA VAL A 177 -0.66 8.01 -14.96
C VAL A 177 -0.37 9.23 -15.84
N ILE A 178 -1.37 9.70 -16.61
CA ILE A 178 -1.23 10.88 -17.48
C ILE A 178 -0.94 12.14 -16.65
N GLY A 179 -1.60 12.33 -15.50
CA GLY A 179 -1.34 13.45 -14.59
C GLY A 179 0.10 13.47 -14.08
N HIS A 180 0.65 12.31 -13.70
CA HIS A 180 2.04 12.18 -13.29
C HIS A 180 3.00 12.48 -14.45
N LEU A 181 2.70 11.96 -15.64
CA LEU A 181 3.50 12.16 -16.84
C LEU A 181 3.54 13.62 -17.27
N ARG A 182 2.38 14.29 -17.32
CA ARG A 182 2.30 15.74 -17.59
C ARG A 182 3.15 16.55 -16.62
N SER A 183 3.05 16.25 -15.33
CA SER A 183 3.83 16.95 -14.29
C SER A 183 5.34 16.78 -14.52
N PHE A 184 5.78 15.58 -14.90
CA PHE A 184 7.19 15.29 -15.19
C PHE A 184 7.67 15.98 -16.48
N LEU A 185 6.94 15.86 -17.57
CA LEU A 185 7.30 16.45 -18.86
C LEU A 185 7.33 17.99 -18.78
N ARG A 186 6.40 18.60 -18.04
CA ARG A 186 6.43 20.05 -17.78
C ARG A 186 7.67 20.46 -17.00
N TYR A 187 8.04 19.70 -15.97
CA TYR A 187 9.27 19.93 -15.24
C TYR A 187 10.51 19.77 -16.15
N CYS A 188 10.58 18.71 -16.93
CA CYS A 188 11.69 18.50 -17.87
C CYS A 188 11.77 19.60 -18.94
N GLY A 189 10.65 20.06 -19.47
CA GLY A 189 10.57 21.18 -20.39
C GLY A 189 11.07 22.50 -19.77
N SER A 190 10.70 22.77 -18.50
CA SER A 190 11.20 23.96 -17.79
C SER A 190 12.70 23.91 -17.49
N CYS A 191 13.30 22.71 -17.45
CA CYS A 191 14.73 22.52 -17.27
C CYS A 191 15.51 22.41 -18.61
N GLY A 192 14.82 22.45 -19.75
CA GLY A 192 15.45 22.29 -21.08
C GLY A 192 15.87 20.84 -21.40
N GLU A 193 15.43 19.85 -20.63
CA GLU A 193 15.78 18.43 -20.82
C GLU A 193 14.96 17.75 -21.94
N VAL A 194 13.79 18.31 -22.27
CA VAL A 194 12.90 17.87 -23.36
C VAL A 194 12.31 19.06 -24.11
N ALA A 195 11.80 18.83 -25.30
CA ALA A 195 11.09 19.86 -26.07
C ALA A 195 9.85 20.36 -25.31
N ALA A 196 9.54 21.63 -25.42
CA ALA A 196 8.33 22.21 -24.87
C ALA A 196 7.06 21.62 -25.53
N GLY A 197 5.97 21.51 -24.77
CA GLY A 197 4.68 21.07 -25.29
C GLY A 197 4.43 19.55 -25.22
N LEU A 198 5.40 18.74 -24.83
CA LEU A 198 5.21 17.29 -24.66
C LEU A 198 4.27 16.93 -23.50
N ASP A 199 3.94 17.86 -22.63
CA ASP A 199 2.98 17.69 -21.55
C ASP A 199 1.51 17.85 -22.00
N VAL A 200 1.27 18.21 -23.26
CA VAL A 200 -0.09 18.27 -23.85
C VAL A 200 -0.51 16.86 -24.28
N ILE A 201 -1.11 16.13 -23.35
CA ILE A 201 -1.53 14.73 -23.54
C ILE A 201 -3.05 14.65 -23.36
N ASP A 202 -3.74 14.00 -24.27
CA ASP A 202 -5.19 13.77 -24.13
C ASP A 202 -5.48 12.86 -22.93
N THR A 203 -6.54 13.21 -22.20
CA THR A 203 -6.93 12.47 -21.01
C THR A 203 -8.33 11.88 -21.20
N PRO A 204 -8.52 10.57 -20.98
CA PRO A 204 -9.83 9.98 -21.10
C PRO A 204 -10.80 10.64 -20.11
N ARG A 205 -12.00 10.98 -20.58
CA ARG A 205 -13.04 11.52 -19.69
C ARG A 205 -13.49 10.43 -18.72
N VAL A 206 -13.46 10.76 -17.44
CA VAL A 206 -14.02 9.96 -16.35
C VAL A 206 -15.04 10.82 -15.64
N TYR A 207 -16.26 10.37 -15.63
CA TYR A 207 -17.31 11.10 -14.94
C TYR A 207 -17.28 10.73 -13.45
N ARG A 208 -17.19 11.76 -12.59
CA ARG A 208 -17.29 11.55 -11.15
C ARG A 208 -18.64 10.92 -10.82
N GLY A 209 -18.59 9.76 -10.15
CA GLY A 209 -19.79 9.02 -9.76
C GLY A 209 -20.40 8.14 -10.87
N GLU A 210 -19.65 7.84 -11.94
CA GLU A 210 -20.04 6.84 -12.95
C GLU A 210 -20.35 5.48 -12.32
N LEU A 211 -19.60 5.11 -11.28
CA LEU A 211 -19.89 3.94 -10.47
C LEU A 211 -20.16 4.36 -9.02
N PRO A 212 -21.29 3.94 -8.44
CA PRO A 212 -21.56 4.19 -7.02
C PRO A 212 -20.54 3.45 -6.14
N PRO A 213 -20.25 3.97 -4.93
CA PRO A 213 -19.40 3.26 -3.98
C PRO A 213 -19.96 1.87 -3.70
N ARG A 214 -19.11 0.83 -3.75
CA ARG A 214 -19.52 -0.54 -3.42
C ARG A 214 -19.61 -0.72 -1.90
N ALA A 215 -20.78 -0.50 -1.34
CA ALA A 215 -21.09 -0.79 0.04
C ALA A 215 -21.48 -2.27 0.19
N LEU A 216 -21.00 -2.92 1.24
CA LEU A 216 -21.48 -4.23 1.63
C LEU A 216 -22.81 -4.09 2.38
N ASP A 217 -23.70 -5.04 2.22
CA ASP A 217 -24.87 -5.11 3.05
C ASP A 217 -24.47 -5.32 4.52
N TRP A 218 -25.21 -4.67 5.42
CA TRP A 218 -24.87 -4.74 6.83
C TRP A 218 -24.98 -6.16 7.41
N THR A 219 -25.82 -6.99 6.81
CA THR A 219 -25.94 -8.42 7.15
C THR A 219 -24.64 -9.15 6.84
N ASP A 220 -24.02 -8.91 5.68
CA ASP A 220 -22.77 -9.54 5.30
C ASP A 220 -21.59 -9.03 6.13
N VAL A 221 -21.57 -7.72 6.47
CA VAL A 221 -20.60 -7.20 7.44
C VAL A 221 -20.68 -7.93 8.77
N ARG A 222 -21.90 -8.16 9.30
CA ARG A 222 -22.09 -8.92 10.54
C ARG A 222 -21.67 -10.37 10.41
N ARG A 223 -21.96 -11.04 9.28
CA ARG A 223 -21.55 -12.42 8.99
C ARG A 223 -20.02 -12.52 8.94
N LEU A 224 -19.37 -11.59 8.24
CA LEU A 224 -17.91 -11.53 8.15
C LEU A 224 -17.28 -11.39 9.55
N LEU A 225 -17.77 -10.46 10.38
CA LEU A 225 -17.26 -10.28 11.74
C LEU A 225 -17.54 -11.49 12.65
N ALA A 226 -18.67 -12.16 12.47
CA ALA A 226 -19.05 -13.35 13.23
C ALA A 226 -18.23 -14.59 12.84
N SER A 227 -17.75 -14.68 11.59
CA SER A 227 -16.93 -15.80 11.11
C SER A 227 -15.58 -15.91 11.84
N ILE A 228 -15.11 -14.83 12.49
CA ILE A 228 -13.83 -14.80 13.20
C ILE A 228 -13.99 -15.44 14.58
N ARG A 229 -13.50 -16.67 14.75
CA ARG A 229 -13.68 -17.47 15.98
C ARG A 229 -12.90 -16.99 17.20
N ARG A 230 -11.94 -16.05 17.06
CA ARG A 230 -11.14 -15.43 18.15
C ARG A 230 -10.40 -16.44 19.04
N ARG A 231 -9.79 -17.44 18.43
CA ARG A 231 -9.02 -18.49 19.12
C ARG A 231 -7.55 -18.17 19.23
N THR A 232 -7.01 -17.42 18.25
CA THR A 232 -5.60 -17.09 18.13
C THR A 232 -5.35 -15.58 18.32
N MET A 233 -4.09 -15.20 18.60
CA MET A 233 -3.66 -13.79 18.62
C MET A 233 -4.07 -13.04 17.34
N ARG A 234 -3.89 -13.69 16.19
CA ARG A 234 -4.27 -13.16 14.89
C ARG A 234 -5.79 -12.89 14.81
N ASP A 235 -6.61 -13.81 15.31
CA ASP A 235 -8.07 -13.66 15.25
C ASP A 235 -8.53 -12.48 16.09
N TRP A 236 -7.97 -12.30 17.29
CA TRP A 236 -8.29 -11.16 18.14
C TRP A 236 -7.91 -9.84 17.49
N ARG A 237 -6.68 -9.74 16.92
CA ARG A 237 -6.22 -8.57 16.19
C ARG A 237 -7.15 -8.25 15.01
N ASP A 238 -7.38 -9.22 14.16
CA ASP A 238 -8.17 -9.05 12.94
C ASP A 238 -9.62 -8.69 13.26
N SER A 239 -10.20 -9.29 14.31
CA SER A 239 -11.53 -8.94 14.81
C SER A 239 -11.61 -7.48 15.29
N ALA A 240 -10.59 -7.00 16.01
CA ALA A 240 -10.54 -5.62 16.47
C ALA A 240 -10.39 -4.64 15.30
N ILE A 241 -9.49 -4.92 14.35
CA ILE A 241 -9.29 -4.13 13.13
C ILE A 241 -10.57 -3.99 12.33
N LEU A 242 -11.20 -5.12 11.95
CA LEU A 242 -12.40 -5.10 11.11
C LEU A 242 -13.60 -4.51 11.85
N HIS A 243 -13.67 -4.68 13.18
CA HIS A 243 -14.69 -4.03 14.00
C HIS A 243 -14.57 -2.50 13.96
N LEU A 244 -13.36 -1.94 14.12
CA LEU A 244 -13.15 -0.50 14.03
C LEU A 244 -13.48 0.04 12.63
N MET A 245 -13.11 -0.66 11.58
CA MET A 245 -13.44 -0.26 10.22
C MET A 245 -14.95 -0.31 9.95
N ALA A 246 -15.66 -1.32 10.46
CA ALA A 246 -17.09 -1.50 10.22
C ALA A 246 -17.99 -0.60 11.08
N TYR A 247 -17.63 -0.37 12.35
CA TYR A 247 -18.51 0.36 13.29
C TYR A 247 -18.13 1.83 13.48
N TYR A 248 -16.92 2.23 13.05
CA TYR A 248 -16.45 3.61 13.13
C TYR A 248 -16.03 4.17 11.78
N GLY A 249 -16.13 3.37 10.72
CA GLY A 249 -15.80 3.79 9.36
C GLY A 249 -14.34 4.16 9.15
N LEU A 250 -13.41 3.69 10.00
CA LEU A 250 -12.00 4.07 9.90
C LEU A 250 -11.35 3.56 8.62
N ARG A 251 -10.49 4.40 8.03
CA ARG A 251 -9.64 3.99 6.90
C ARG A 251 -8.54 3.02 7.35
N PRO A 252 -8.05 2.14 6.48
CA PRO A 252 -6.93 1.26 6.82
C PRO A 252 -5.69 2.01 7.36
N SER A 253 -5.41 3.20 6.83
CA SER A 253 -4.29 4.03 7.30
C SER A 253 -4.54 4.64 8.68
N GLU A 254 -5.78 4.98 9.01
CA GLU A 254 -6.18 5.48 10.33
C GLU A 254 -6.06 4.38 11.37
N VAL A 255 -6.56 3.16 11.06
CA VAL A 255 -6.40 1.99 11.93
C VAL A 255 -4.94 1.65 12.18
N ALA A 256 -4.11 1.67 11.13
CA ALA A 256 -2.67 1.38 11.25
C ALA A 256 -1.92 2.42 12.10
N ALA A 257 -2.39 3.66 12.12
CA ALA A 257 -1.79 4.77 12.87
C ALA A 257 -2.21 4.82 14.34
N LEU A 258 -3.25 4.07 14.75
CA LEU A 258 -3.70 4.06 16.15
C LEU A 258 -2.59 3.63 17.09
N ARG A 259 -2.47 4.34 18.20
CA ARG A 259 -1.53 4.07 19.29
C ARG A 259 -2.28 3.64 20.54
N LEU A 260 -1.56 3.16 21.54
CA LEU A 260 -2.14 2.78 22.84
C LEU A 260 -2.76 3.99 23.55
N ASP A 261 -2.13 5.15 23.44
CA ASP A 261 -2.58 6.43 23.97
C ASP A 261 -3.71 7.09 23.15
N SER A 262 -4.04 6.54 21.98
CA SER A 262 -5.22 6.97 21.21
C SER A 262 -6.54 6.60 21.87
N ILE A 263 -6.54 5.68 22.83
CA ILE A 263 -7.73 5.23 23.55
C ILE A 263 -7.73 5.79 24.98
N ASP A 264 -8.67 6.67 25.24
CA ASP A 264 -8.99 7.07 26.61
C ASP A 264 -9.97 6.04 27.21
N TRP A 265 -9.42 5.17 28.06
CA TRP A 265 -10.19 4.06 28.67
C TRP A 265 -11.17 4.53 29.74
N ALA A 266 -10.90 5.69 30.38
CA ALA A 266 -11.74 6.26 31.42
C ALA A 266 -12.92 7.02 30.80
N ALA A 267 -12.63 7.89 29.82
CA ALA A 267 -13.66 8.62 29.09
C ALA A 267 -14.40 7.78 28.05
N GLY A 268 -13.88 6.59 27.71
CA GLY A 268 -14.45 5.74 26.67
C GLY A 268 -14.40 6.39 25.28
N THR A 269 -13.31 7.08 24.95
CA THR A 269 -13.16 7.78 23.67
C THR A 269 -11.92 7.32 22.91
N MET A 270 -11.93 7.50 21.57
CA MET A 270 -10.81 7.22 20.69
C MET A 270 -10.45 8.47 19.89
N ARG A 271 -9.16 8.83 19.93
CA ARG A 271 -8.59 9.90 19.12
C ARG A 271 -8.05 9.30 17.80
N VAL A 272 -8.54 9.79 16.67
CA VAL A 272 -8.13 9.36 15.33
C VAL A 272 -7.50 10.54 14.59
N GLU A 273 -6.26 10.38 14.20
CA GLU A 273 -5.54 11.36 13.37
C GLU A 273 -5.83 11.08 11.89
N GLN A 274 -6.51 12.00 11.26
CA GLN A 274 -6.86 11.92 9.86
C GLN A 274 -5.75 12.54 9.00
N ARG A 275 -4.77 11.73 8.63
CA ARG A 275 -3.57 12.18 7.90
C ARG A 275 -3.84 12.90 6.58
N LYS A 276 -4.94 12.55 5.91
CA LYS A 276 -5.31 13.17 4.63
C LYS A 276 -5.94 14.57 4.80
N THR A 277 -6.50 14.84 5.96
CA THR A 277 -7.23 16.07 6.27
C THR A 277 -6.54 16.92 7.33
N HIS A 278 -5.45 16.40 7.92
CA HIS A 278 -4.73 17.01 9.04
C HIS A 278 -5.64 17.40 10.22
N SER A 279 -6.75 16.64 10.39
CA SER A 279 -7.72 16.84 11.45
C SER A 279 -7.66 15.72 12.49
N ILE A 280 -8.09 16.04 13.71
CA ILE A 280 -8.21 15.09 14.81
C ILE A 280 -9.68 14.87 15.08
N LEU A 281 -10.11 13.61 14.97
CA LEU A 281 -11.47 13.20 15.28
C LEU A 281 -11.48 12.48 16.63
N ARG A 282 -12.39 12.86 17.53
CA ARG A 282 -12.66 12.15 18.79
C ARG A 282 -13.99 11.41 18.67
N LEU A 283 -13.93 10.09 18.80
CA LEU A 283 -15.09 9.20 18.65
C LEU A 283 -15.43 8.53 20.00
N PRO A 284 -16.68 8.58 20.45
CA PRO A 284 -17.10 7.80 21.62
C PRO A 284 -17.08 6.32 21.29
N LEU A 285 -16.51 5.50 22.18
CA LEU A 285 -16.45 4.06 22.05
C LEU A 285 -17.59 3.38 22.80
N ALA A 286 -18.36 2.57 22.10
CA ALA A 286 -19.35 1.72 22.74
C ALA A 286 -18.68 0.70 23.67
N ASN A 287 -19.35 0.33 24.77
CA ASN A 287 -18.85 -0.65 25.74
C ASN A 287 -18.43 -1.99 25.09
N ARG A 288 -19.12 -2.42 24.04
CA ARG A 288 -18.76 -3.61 23.27
C ARG A 288 -17.37 -3.46 22.61
N THR A 289 -17.07 -2.29 22.07
CA THR A 289 -15.79 -1.99 21.44
C THR A 289 -14.67 -1.93 22.46
N LEU A 290 -14.90 -1.27 23.60
CA LEU A 290 -13.93 -1.23 24.71
C LEU A 290 -13.60 -2.64 25.21
N ARG A 291 -14.62 -3.50 25.40
CA ARG A 291 -14.39 -4.91 25.77
C ARG A 291 -13.58 -5.68 24.72
N LEU A 292 -13.86 -5.47 23.43
CA LEU A 292 -13.12 -6.11 22.35
C LEU A 292 -11.66 -5.67 22.33
N LEU A 293 -11.41 -4.38 22.45
CA LEU A 293 -10.04 -3.82 22.46
C LEU A 293 -9.25 -4.31 23.68
N ARG A 294 -9.84 -4.32 24.89
CA ARG A 294 -9.20 -4.87 26.09
C ARG A 294 -8.84 -6.36 25.91
N ARG A 295 -9.75 -7.15 25.30
CA ARG A 295 -9.49 -8.56 24.99
C ARG A 295 -8.36 -8.72 23.97
N TYR A 296 -8.35 -7.88 22.95
CA TYR A 296 -7.25 -7.85 21.97
C TYR A 296 -5.90 -7.53 22.65
N LEU A 297 -5.85 -6.52 23.50
CA LEU A 297 -4.62 -6.16 24.21
C LEU A 297 -4.12 -7.31 25.10
N LYS A 298 -5.02 -8.02 25.78
CA LYS A 298 -4.68 -9.13 26.66
C LYS A 298 -4.28 -10.42 25.91
N ALA A 299 -5.00 -10.77 24.84
CA ALA A 299 -4.90 -12.10 24.21
C ALA A 299 -4.43 -12.07 22.75
N GLY A 300 -4.33 -10.91 22.12
CA GLY A 300 -4.05 -10.80 20.69
C GLY A 300 -2.87 -9.91 20.32
N ARG A 301 -2.44 -9.00 21.21
CA ARG A 301 -1.31 -8.13 20.97
C ARG A 301 -0.04 -8.80 21.48
N SER A 302 0.99 -8.85 20.64
CA SER A 302 2.31 -9.32 21.06
C SER A 302 2.91 -8.37 22.12
N GLU A 303 3.61 -8.91 23.10
CA GLU A 303 4.38 -8.11 24.06
C GLU A 303 5.42 -7.29 23.31
N SER A 304 5.44 -6.00 23.57
CA SER A 304 6.32 -5.05 22.91
C SER A 304 6.17 -3.65 23.51
N ASP A 305 7.26 -2.91 23.59
CA ASP A 305 7.32 -1.51 24.02
C ASP A 305 6.84 -0.53 22.93
N LEU A 306 6.53 -1.04 21.74
CA LEU A 306 6.04 -0.23 20.64
C LEU A 306 4.71 0.43 20.99
N PRO A 307 4.57 1.74 20.81
CA PRO A 307 3.37 2.47 21.19
C PRO A 307 2.15 2.22 20.30
N HIS A 308 2.32 1.52 19.18
CA HIS A 308 1.25 1.26 18.22
C HIS A 308 0.23 0.25 18.76
N LEU A 309 -1.05 0.53 18.53
CA LEU A 309 -2.13 -0.37 18.95
C LEU A 309 -2.04 -1.71 18.23
N PHE A 310 -1.87 -1.70 16.90
CA PHE A 310 -1.83 -2.90 16.06
C PHE A 310 -0.44 -3.25 15.59
N LEU A 311 0.01 -4.45 15.95
CA LEU A 311 1.31 -5.00 15.60
C LEU A 311 1.16 -6.22 14.67
N ARG A 312 2.25 -6.59 14.01
CA ARG A 312 2.35 -7.90 13.35
C ARG A 312 2.34 -8.99 14.41
N VAL A 313 1.70 -10.12 14.11
CA VAL A 313 1.65 -11.30 14.99
C VAL A 313 2.87 -12.21 14.80
N ARG A 314 3.55 -12.07 13.66
CA ARG A 314 4.76 -12.85 13.35
C ARG A 314 5.97 -11.94 13.34
N SER A 315 7.08 -12.46 13.82
CA SER A 315 8.38 -11.77 13.81
C SER A 315 8.78 -11.32 12.38
N PRO A 316 9.44 -10.15 12.27
CA PRO A 316 9.70 -9.20 13.35
C PRO A 316 8.41 -8.52 13.82
N ILE A 317 8.31 -8.32 15.16
CA ILE A 317 7.15 -7.63 15.77
C ILE A 317 7.34 -6.13 15.55
N ILE A 318 6.66 -5.62 14.55
CA ILE A 318 6.69 -4.21 14.14
C ILE A 318 5.25 -3.68 13.96
N PRO A 319 5.06 -2.35 13.90
CA PRO A 319 3.76 -1.77 13.64
C PRO A 319 3.12 -2.30 12.36
N LEU A 320 1.82 -2.59 12.41
CA LEU A 320 1.08 -3.03 11.24
C LEU A 320 0.89 -1.83 10.30
N LYS A 321 1.41 -1.93 9.08
CA LYS A 321 1.25 -0.89 8.05
C LYS A 321 -0.15 -0.94 7.42
N HIS A 322 -0.57 0.13 6.76
CA HIS A 322 -1.90 0.25 6.16
C HIS A 322 -2.24 -0.89 5.18
N TYR A 323 -1.27 -1.35 4.38
CA TYR A 323 -1.49 -2.50 3.48
C TYR A 323 -1.69 -3.81 4.26
N GLY A 324 -1.05 -3.95 5.43
CA GLY A 324 -1.31 -5.10 6.31
C GLY A 324 -2.74 -5.10 6.88
N VAL A 325 -3.32 -3.91 7.13
CA VAL A 325 -4.75 -3.80 7.49
C VAL A 325 -5.65 -4.20 6.31
N ILE A 326 -5.30 -3.79 5.09
CA ILE A 326 -6.02 -4.19 3.87
C ILE A 326 -5.96 -5.71 3.69
N GLU A 327 -4.79 -6.32 3.89
CA GLU A 327 -4.60 -7.78 3.81
C GLU A 327 -5.43 -8.54 4.85
N VAL A 328 -5.64 -7.97 6.04
CA VAL A 328 -6.55 -8.56 7.04
C VAL A 328 -7.96 -8.72 6.46
N PHE A 329 -8.49 -7.69 5.79
CA PHE A 329 -9.82 -7.77 5.17
C PHE A 329 -9.87 -8.90 4.13
N TYR A 330 -8.98 -8.90 3.15
CA TYR A 330 -8.97 -9.92 2.11
C TYR A 330 -8.75 -11.34 2.65
N TYR A 331 -7.86 -11.48 3.63
CA TYR A 331 -7.65 -12.76 4.29
C TYR A 331 -8.94 -13.26 4.95
N ARG A 332 -9.65 -12.40 5.69
CA ARG A 332 -10.88 -12.79 6.39
C ARG A 332 -12.06 -13.04 5.45
N VAL A 333 -12.20 -12.26 4.39
CA VAL A 333 -13.18 -12.52 3.33
C VAL A 333 -12.96 -13.91 2.73
N ARG A 334 -11.72 -14.20 2.29
CA ARG A 334 -11.38 -15.49 1.68
C ARG A 334 -11.65 -16.70 2.60
N HIS A 335 -11.53 -16.53 3.93
CA HIS A 335 -11.71 -17.61 4.90
C HIS A 335 -13.10 -17.57 5.59
N SER A 336 -13.98 -16.67 5.20
CA SER A 336 -15.33 -16.55 5.80
C SER A 336 -16.35 -17.48 5.16
N GLY A 337 -16.08 -17.99 3.96
CA GLY A 337 -17.04 -18.71 3.13
C GLY A 337 -18.13 -17.81 2.51
N LEU A 338 -17.98 -16.48 2.56
CA LEU A 338 -18.92 -15.53 1.97
C LEU A 338 -18.45 -15.12 0.59
N SER A 339 -19.37 -15.08 -0.37
CA SER A 339 -19.14 -14.49 -1.70
C SER A 339 -19.29 -12.98 -1.60
N LEU A 340 -18.15 -12.27 -1.45
CA LEU A 340 -18.10 -10.81 -1.38
C LEU A 340 -17.31 -10.26 -2.56
N ASP A 341 -17.74 -10.63 -3.77
CA ASP A 341 -17.02 -10.33 -5.01
C ASP A 341 -16.89 -8.83 -5.25
N GLY A 342 -15.69 -8.41 -5.61
CA GLY A 342 -15.36 -7.01 -5.84
C GLY A 342 -15.37 -6.12 -4.59
N ALA A 343 -15.57 -6.68 -3.38
CA ALA A 343 -15.46 -5.93 -2.14
C ALA A 343 -14.00 -5.61 -1.83
N SER A 344 -13.79 -4.43 -1.26
CA SER A 344 -12.51 -3.98 -0.73
C SER A 344 -12.62 -3.63 0.74
N SER A 345 -11.49 -3.41 1.40
CA SER A 345 -11.48 -2.94 2.79
C SER A 345 -12.26 -1.62 2.97
N TYR A 346 -12.33 -0.79 1.95
CA TYR A 346 -13.13 0.44 1.94
C TYR A 346 -14.65 0.18 1.90
N SER A 347 -15.09 -0.98 1.43
CA SER A 347 -16.50 -1.35 1.43
C SER A 347 -17.10 -1.42 2.84
N LEU A 348 -16.30 -1.68 3.88
CA LEU A 348 -16.73 -1.60 5.27
C LEU A 348 -17.07 -0.16 5.68
N ARG A 349 -16.27 0.80 5.26
CA ARG A 349 -16.52 2.22 5.51
C ARG A 349 -17.75 2.72 4.75
N HIS A 350 -17.95 2.25 3.52
CA HIS A 350 -19.16 2.55 2.75
C HIS A 350 -20.40 1.93 3.42
N ALA A 351 -20.30 0.69 3.93
CA ALA A 351 -21.38 0.06 4.68
C ALA A 351 -21.73 0.82 5.97
N PHE A 352 -20.72 1.35 6.68
CA PHE A 352 -20.93 2.21 7.84
C PHE A 352 -21.69 3.49 7.46
N ALA A 353 -21.27 4.20 6.40
CA ALA A 353 -21.94 5.40 5.92
C ALA A 353 -23.41 5.13 5.53
N MET A 354 -23.65 4.07 4.74
CA MET A 354 -24.99 3.65 4.33
C MET A 354 -25.87 3.29 5.52
N ARG A 355 -25.29 2.65 6.53
CA ARG A 355 -26.03 2.32 7.76
C ARG A 355 -26.47 3.57 8.54
N LEU A 356 -25.60 4.58 8.62
CA LEU A 356 -25.95 5.85 9.26
C LEU A 356 -27.02 6.58 8.44
N LEU A 357 -26.90 6.62 7.12
CA LEU A 357 -27.85 7.22 6.23
C LEU A 357 -29.25 6.59 6.39
N ARG A 358 -29.33 5.25 6.34
CA ARG A 358 -30.60 4.50 6.55
C ARG A 358 -31.20 4.68 7.94
N ARG A 359 -30.45 5.20 8.91
CA ARG A 359 -30.91 5.58 10.24
C ARG A 359 -31.32 7.05 10.36
N GLY A 360 -31.35 7.76 9.24
CA GLY A 360 -31.73 9.17 9.19
C GLY A 360 -30.65 10.15 9.65
N VAL A 361 -29.39 9.71 9.79
CA VAL A 361 -28.29 10.62 10.12
C VAL A 361 -28.03 11.54 8.93
N GLY A 362 -28.04 12.83 9.15
CA GLY A 362 -27.83 13.84 8.10
C GLY A 362 -26.46 13.70 7.40
N ILE A 363 -26.43 13.97 6.10
CA ILE A 363 -25.25 13.83 5.23
C ILE A 363 -24.04 14.58 5.75
N LYS A 364 -24.23 15.80 6.29
CA LYS A 364 -23.15 16.58 6.89
C LYS A 364 -22.52 15.86 8.07
N ALA A 365 -23.34 15.36 9.01
CA ALA A 365 -22.86 14.61 10.17
C ALA A 365 -22.12 13.32 9.78
N ILE A 366 -22.59 12.62 8.73
CA ILE A 366 -21.87 11.46 8.16
C ILE A 366 -20.52 11.91 7.58
N GLY A 367 -20.49 13.01 6.86
CA GLY A 367 -19.25 13.60 6.32
C GLY A 367 -18.24 13.94 7.41
N ASP A 368 -18.69 14.59 8.48
CA ASP A 368 -17.87 14.97 9.63
C ASP A 368 -17.29 13.73 10.34
N LEU A 369 -18.12 12.71 10.60
CA LEU A 369 -17.70 11.44 11.19
C LEU A 369 -16.69 10.70 10.33
N LEU A 370 -16.84 10.78 9.02
CA LEU A 370 -15.90 10.17 8.07
C LEU A 370 -14.68 11.05 7.79
N GLY A 371 -14.69 12.33 8.18
CA GLY A 371 -13.65 13.30 7.84
C GLY A 371 -13.53 13.49 6.34
N HIS A 372 -14.64 13.81 5.70
CA HIS A 372 -14.68 14.23 4.31
C HIS A 372 -14.48 15.74 4.21
N HIS A 373 -13.58 16.19 3.33
CA HIS A 373 -13.35 17.61 3.07
C HIS A 373 -14.49 18.28 2.31
N SER A 374 -15.22 17.54 1.50
CA SER A 374 -16.33 18.04 0.71
C SER A 374 -17.60 17.25 0.98
N LEU A 375 -18.70 17.95 0.99
CA LEU A 375 -20.04 17.34 1.07
C LEU A 375 -20.28 16.39 -0.11
N GLU A 376 -19.77 16.75 -1.30
CA GLU A 376 -19.85 15.95 -2.53
C GLU A 376 -19.34 14.52 -2.34
N ALA A 377 -18.24 14.33 -1.60
CA ALA A 377 -17.70 13.00 -1.32
C ALA A 377 -18.67 12.15 -0.50
N THR A 378 -19.53 12.77 0.31
CA THR A 378 -20.55 12.10 1.13
C THR A 378 -21.85 11.92 0.33
N CYS A 379 -22.19 12.85 -0.55
CA CYS A 379 -23.37 12.76 -1.42
C CYS A 379 -23.33 11.55 -2.38
N ALA A 380 -22.13 11.00 -2.62
CA ALA A 380 -22.01 9.75 -3.38
C ALA A 380 -22.83 8.60 -2.76
N TYR A 381 -23.08 8.61 -1.45
CA TYR A 381 -23.91 7.60 -0.77
C TYR A 381 -25.39 7.74 -1.06
N LEU A 382 -25.91 8.94 -1.36
CA LEU A 382 -27.29 9.15 -1.73
C LEU A 382 -27.67 8.40 -3.02
N ARG A 383 -26.71 8.24 -3.94
CA ARG A 383 -26.92 7.54 -5.22
C ARG A 383 -27.09 6.03 -5.06
N ILE A 384 -26.72 5.47 -3.89
CA ILE A 384 -26.83 4.02 -3.61
C ILE A 384 -28.19 3.68 -3.03
N ASP A 385 -28.84 4.63 -2.38
CA ASP A 385 -30.12 4.40 -1.69
C ASP A 385 -31.30 4.70 -2.63
N ALA A 386 -31.70 3.69 -3.42
CA ALA A 386 -32.80 3.81 -4.33
C ALA A 386 -34.14 4.13 -3.62
N ASP A 387 -34.31 3.70 -2.37
CA ASP A 387 -35.53 3.95 -1.60
C ASP A 387 -35.61 5.44 -1.19
N MET A 388 -34.51 6.03 -0.75
CA MET A 388 -34.45 7.48 -0.53
C MET A 388 -34.66 8.27 -1.81
N LEU A 389 -34.09 7.82 -2.94
CA LEU A 389 -34.31 8.49 -4.24
C LEU A 389 -35.79 8.42 -4.67
N ARG A 390 -36.47 7.33 -4.39
CA ARG A 390 -37.91 7.21 -4.68
C ARG A 390 -38.77 8.20 -3.88
N THR A 391 -38.37 8.56 -2.66
CA THR A 391 -39.15 9.50 -1.83
C THR A 391 -39.10 10.94 -2.36
N VAL A 392 -38.07 11.27 -3.14
CA VAL A 392 -37.90 12.60 -3.77
C VAL A 392 -38.22 12.61 -5.25
N ALA A 393 -38.52 11.45 -5.84
CA ALA A 393 -38.91 11.33 -7.25
C ALA A 393 -40.30 11.95 -7.45
N LEU A 394 -40.41 12.78 -8.49
CA LEU A 394 -41.71 13.30 -8.89
C LEU A 394 -42.57 12.16 -9.47
N PRO A 395 -43.87 12.15 -9.18
CA PRO A 395 -44.77 11.16 -9.77
C PRO A 395 -44.75 11.29 -11.31
N VAL A 396 -44.64 10.15 -11.96
CA VAL A 396 -44.75 10.13 -13.46
C VAL A 396 -46.14 10.63 -13.83
N PRO A 397 -46.25 11.66 -14.68
CA PRO A 397 -47.56 12.08 -15.17
C PRO A 397 -48.31 10.91 -15.80
N ARG A 398 -49.53 10.68 -15.37
CA ARG A 398 -50.40 9.72 -16.07
C ARG A 398 -50.70 10.27 -17.45
N ILE A 399 -50.20 9.66 -18.50
CA ILE A 399 -50.64 9.94 -19.85
C ILE A 399 -52.09 9.45 -19.89
N THR A 400 -53.04 10.36 -19.74
CA THR A 400 -54.41 10.09 -20.15
C THR A 400 -54.39 10.00 -21.66
N ALA A 401 -54.50 8.79 -22.19
CA ALA A 401 -54.74 8.61 -23.61
C ALA A 401 -55.97 9.38 -24.00
N PRO A 402 -55.97 10.01 -25.21
CA PRO A 402 -57.14 10.76 -25.73
C PRO A 402 -58.34 9.87 -25.96
#